data_3fe732e4318f5de6ccd90ee71fd5fdb3
#
_entry.id   3fe732e4318f5de6ccd90ee71fd5fdb3
#
_cell.length_a   1.000
_cell.length_b   1.000
_cell.length_c   1.000
_cell.angle_alpha   90.00
_cell.angle_beta   90.00
_cell.angle_gamma   90.00
#
_symmetry.space_group_name_H-M   'P 1'
#
loop_
_entity.id
_entity.type
_entity.pdbx_description
1 polymer ?
#
loop_
_entity_poly.entity_id
_entity_poly.type
_entity_poly.pdbx_seq_one_letter_code
_entity_poly.pdbx_strand_id
1 'polypeptide(L)'
;IMTIIQACLQTVRQRIESACRQAHRAPGSVLLLAISKTFSSASIRDAYSAGQRSFGENYVQEGVEKITELADLDLDWHFTGPLQSNKTRQVAAQFAWVHAIDRLKIAQRLSDARSLHLPELNVCIQVNLSGEPTKSGAAAQEVGALARSLSVLPRLKLRGLMTIPEPSN
;
A
#
# COMPACT_ATOMS: atom_id res chain seq x y z
N ILE A 1 14.17 13.57 23.52
CA ILE A 1 13.69 14.70 22.65
C ILE A 1 12.93 14.07 21.52
N MET A 2 11.65 14.48 21.34
CA MET A 2 10.79 14.00 20.24
C MET A 2 11.26 14.62 18.93
N THR A 3 11.38 13.80 17.88
CA THR A 3 11.76 14.28 16.56
C THR A 3 10.58 14.91 15.82
N ILE A 4 10.84 15.62 14.70
CA ILE A 4 9.81 16.21 13.86
C ILE A 4 8.89 15.11 13.30
N ILE A 5 9.44 13.97 12.87
CA ILE A 5 8.66 12.85 12.34
C ILE A 5 7.72 12.29 13.40
N GLN A 6 8.19 12.11 14.62
CA GLN A 6 7.39 11.64 15.74
C GLN A 6 6.22 12.59 16.05
N ALA A 7 6.50 13.91 16.09
CA ALA A 7 5.47 14.93 16.31
C ALA A 7 4.40 14.95 15.20
N CYS A 8 4.84 14.87 13.93
CA CYS A 8 3.92 14.81 12.80
C CYS A 8 3.05 13.54 12.83
N LEU A 9 3.63 12.37 13.13
CA LEU A 9 2.87 11.12 13.26
C LEU A 9 1.82 11.21 14.38
N GLN A 10 2.18 11.77 15.52
CA GLN A 10 1.24 11.97 16.63
C GLN A 10 0.08 12.87 16.21
N THR A 11 0.36 13.98 15.53
CA THR A 11 -0.68 14.89 15.02
C THR A 11 -1.64 14.21 14.06
N VAL A 12 -1.12 13.41 13.12
CA VAL A 12 -1.95 12.69 12.15
C VAL A 12 -2.81 11.64 12.85
N ARG A 13 -2.25 10.89 13.80
CA ARG A 13 -3.01 9.89 14.59
C ARG A 13 -4.15 10.53 15.38
N GLN A 14 -3.91 11.67 16.02
CA GLN A 14 -4.95 12.42 16.74
C GLN A 14 -6.08 12.87 15.79
N ARG A 15 -5.75 13.31 14.58
CA ARG A 15 -6.74 13.65 13.56
C ARG A 15 -7.58 12.44 13.14
N ILE A 16 -6.95 11.28 12.90
CA ILE A 16 -7.65 10.03 12.58
C ILE A 16 -8.59 9.62 13.71
N GLU A 17 -8.11 9.64 14.95
CA GLU A 17 -8.93 9.31 16.12
C GLU A 17 -10.13 10.25 16.29
N SER A 18 -9.90 11.55 16.09
CA SER A 18 -10.98 12.55 16.13
C SER A 18 -12.03 12.30 15.05
N ALA A 19 -11.59 12.02 13.81
CA ALA A 19 -12.49 11.69 12.71
C ALA A 19 -13.26 10.37 12.97
N CYS A 20 -12.62 9.36 13.52
CA CYS A 20 -13.28 8.11 13.91
C CYS A 20 -14.37 8.36 14.96
N ARG A 21 -14.08 9.16 15.99
CA ARG A 21 -15.09 9.51 17.01
C ARG A 21 -16.29 10.25 16.40
N GLN A 22 -16.04 11.25 15.54
CA GLN A 22 -17.10 12.00 14.86
C GLN A 22 -17.97 11.13 13.96
N ALA A 23 -17.36 10.13 13.31
CA ALA A 23 -18.05 9.19 12.42
C ALA A 23 -18.59 7.95 13.15
N HIS A 24 -18.58 7.90 14.48
CA HIS A 24 -19.01 6.76 15.31
C HIS A 24 -18.33 5.44 14.91
N ARG A 25 -17.08 5.51 14.46
CA ARG A 25 -16.25 4.33 14.12
C ARG A 25 -15.46 3.87 15.34
N ALA A 26 -15.22 2.56 15.40
CA ALA A 26 -14.39 1.98 16.47
C ALA A 26 -12.97 2.58 16.45
N PRO A 27 -12.36 2.86 17.60
CA PRO A 27 -10.96 3.24 17.70
C PRO A 27 -10.08 2.18 17.01
N GLY A 28 -9.07 2.63 16.26
CA GLY A 28 -8.18 1.72 15.53
C GLY A 28 -8.77 1.09 14.26
N SER A 29 -10.02 1.44 13.86
CA SER A 29 -10.62 0.94 12.60
C SER A 29 -10.01 1.53 11.33
N VAL A 30 -9.12 2.51 11.46
CA VAL A 30 -8.38 3.16 10.36
C VAL A 30 -6.90 2.98 10.59
N LEU A 31 -6.23 2.32 9.65
CA LEU A 31 -4.79 2.15 9.65
C LEU A 31 -4.11 3.35 8.98
N LEU A 32 -3.12 3.93 9.63
CA LEU A 32 -2.24 4.92 9.01
C LEU A 32 -1.13 4.20 8.24
N LEU A 33 -1.12 4.36 6.92
CA LEU A 33 -0.03 3.94 6.06
C LEU A 33 0.89 5.14 5.80
N ALA A 34 2.12 5.07 6.30
CA ALA A 34 3.11 6.12 6.10
C ALA A 34 3.81 5.95 4.75
N ILE A 35 3.60 6.89 3.82
CA ILE A 35 4.29 6.85 2.53
C ILE A 35 5.72 7.34 2.71
N SER A 36 6.70 6.46 2.47
CA SER A 36 8.12 6.66 2.73
C SER A 36 8.99 6.83 1.49
N LYS A 37 8.37 6.89 0.29
CA LYS A 37 9.12 7.19 -0.94
C LYS A 37 9.96 8.45 -0.77
N THR A 38 11.19 8.42 -1.26
CA THR A 38 12.18 9.52 -1.18
C THR A 38 12.71 9.84 0.23
N PHE A 39 12.21 9.20 1.27
CA PHE A 39 12.75 9.33 2.62
C PHE A 39 13.82 8.25 2.90
N SER A 40 14.78 8.57 3.74
CA SER A 40 15.85 7.65 4.11
C SER A 40 15.38 6.55 5.06
N SER A 41 16.13 5.44 5.13
CA SER A 41 15.91 4.38 6.11
C SER A 41 16.01 4.89 7.56
N ALA A 42 16.84 5.91 7.81
CA ALA A 42 16.92 6.57 9.12
C ALA A 42 15.59 7.25 9.51
N SER A 43 14.91 7.90 8.56
CA SER A 43 13.58 8.48 8.77
C SER A 43 12.53 7.42 9.09
N ILE A 44 12.62 6.25 8.46
CA ILE A 44 11.73 5.10 8.74
C ILE A 44 11.99 4.55 10.14
N ARG A 45 13.25 4.40 10.56
CA ARG A 45 13.60 4.00 11.94
C ARG A 45 13.06 4.97 12.98
N ASP A 46 13.11 6.26 12.70
CA ASP A 46 12.55 7.29 13.57
C ASP A 46 11.01 7.16 13.68
N ALA A 47 10.32 6.98 12.56
CA ALA A 47 8.89 6.70 12.56
C ALA A 47 8.54 5.36 13.26
N TYR A 48 9.35 4.32 13.07
CA TYR A 48 9.21 3.04 13.77
C TYR A 48 9.31 3.21 15.29
N SER A 49 10.25 4.01 15.76
CA SER A 49 10.41 4.33 17.19
C SER A 49 9.17 5.05 17.78
N ALA A 50 8.42 5.76 16.92
CA ALA A 50 7.11 6.34 17.27
C ALA A 50 5.93 5.36 17.10
N GLY A 51 6.19 4.06 16.87
CA GLY A 51 5.18 3.03 16.76
C GLY A 51 4.55 2.88 15.37
N GLN A 52 5.11 3.49 14.31
CA GLN A 52 4.68 3.24 12.94
C GLN A 52 5.23 1.89 12.45
N ARG A 53 4.38 1.08 11.81
CA ARG A 53 4.74 -0.26 11.31
C ARG A 53 4.51 -0.42 9.82
N SER A 54 3.45 0.19 9.29
CA SER A 54 3.05 0.05 7.88
C SER A 54 3.62 1.20 7.07
N PHE A 55 4.42 0.88 6.04
CA PHE A 55 5.07 1.85 5.17
C PHE A 55 4.76 1.58 3.70
N GLY A 56 4.54 2.66 2.94
CA GLY A 56 4.20 2.60 1.52
C GLY A 56 5.31 3.14 0.62
N GLU A 57 5.65 2.38 -0.41
CA GLU A 57 6.64 2.74 -1.43
C GLU A 57 6.03 2.81 -2.82
N ASN A 58 6.55 3.71 -3.65
CA ASN A 58 6.08 3.89 -5.03
C ASN A 58 7.07 3.36 -6.06
N TYR A 59 8.34 3.20 -5.68
CA TYR A 59 9.43 2.78 -6.56
C TYR A 59 9.98 1.44 -6.10
N VAL A 60 9.93 0.43 -6.98
CA VAL A 60 10.26 -0.95 -6.61
C VAL A 60 11.70 -1.08 -6.11
N GLN A 61 12.65 -0.45 -6.82
CA GLN A 61 14.06 -0.55 -6.46
C GLN A 61 14.33 0.07 -5.08
N GLU A 62 13.86 1.29 -4.85
CA GLU A 62 13.96 1.99 -3.58
C GLU A 62 13.33 1.19 -2.42
N GLY A 63 12.14 0.62 -2.67
CA GLY A 63 11.45 -0.18 -1.66
C GLY A 63 12.22 -1.46 -1.30
N VAL A 64 12.76 -2.17 -2.29
CA VAL A 64 13.55 -3.40 -2.06
C VAL A 64 14.84 -3.09 -1.28
N GLU A 65 15.52 -2.00 -1.59
CA GLU A 65 16.71 -1.55 -0.86
C GLU A 65 16.38 -1.28 0.62
N LYS A 66 15.31 -0.51 0.88
CA LYS A 66 14.85 -0.21 2.24
C LYS A 66 14.40 -1.45 3.01
N ILE A 67 13.68 -2.37 2.38
CA ILE A 67 13.29 -3.66 2.98
C ILE A 67 14.55 -4.42 3.44
N THR A 68 15.59 -4.43 2.62
CA THR A 68 16.85 -5.10 2.94
C THR A 68 17.60 -4.39 4.07
N GLU A 69 17.70 -3.06 4.03
CA GLU A 69 18.40 -2.26 5.05
C GLU A 69 17.70 -2.27 6.42
N LEU A 70 16.40 -2.51 6.43
CA LEU A 70 15.55 -2.49 7.63
C LEU A 70 15.02 -3.87 8.01
N ALA A 71 15.68 -4.94 7.55
CA ALA A 71 15.27 -6.33 7.81
C ALA A 71 15.31 -6.71 9.30
N ASP A 72 15.97 -5.91 10.15
CA ASP A 72 15.99 -6.04 11.61
C ASP A 72 14.72 -5.51 12.29
N LEU A 73 13.83 -4.83 11.56
CA LEU A 73 12.60 -4.24 12.08
C LEU A 73 11.38 -5.04 11.59
N ASP A 74 10.40 -5.18 12.47
CA ASP A 74 9.09 -5.74 12.10
C ASP A 74 8.24 -4.66 11.40
N LEU A 75 8.35 -4.63 10.07
CA LEU A 75 7.69 -3.65 9.19
C LEU A 75 6.76 -4.34 8.21
N ASP A 76 5.59 -3.73 8.02
CA ASP A 76 4.61 -4.14 7.02
C ASP A 76 4.76 -3.25 5.77
N TRP A 77 5.24 -3.85 4.68
CA TRP A 77 5.61 -3.12 3.47
C TRP A 77 4.49 -3.17 2.42
N HIS A 78 4.05 -2.00 2.02
CA HIS A 78 3.00 -1.78 1.03
C HIS A 78 3.58 -1.16 -0.25
N PHE A 79 3.26 -1.73 -1.40
CA PHE A 79 3.55 -1.12 -2.69
C PHE A 79 2.34 -0.32 -3.17
N THR A 80 2.50 0.99 -3.36
CA THR A 80 1.40 1.92 -3.68
C THR A 80 1.57 2.60 -5.03
N GLY A 81 2.74 2.46 -5.67
CA GLY A 81 3.03 3.04 -6.98
C GLY A 81 2.51 2.22 -8.16
N PRO A 82 2.50 2.80 -9.37
CA PRO A 82 2.13 2.07 -10.58
C PRO A 82 3.09 0.90 -10.83
N LEU A 83 2.54 -0.30 -11.08
CA LEU A 83 3.33 -1.52 -11.20
C LEU A 83 3.52 -1.94 -12.65
N GLN A 84 4.77 -1.91 -13.09
CA GLN A 84 5.18 -2.45 -14.39
C GLN A 84 5.24 -3.99 -14.35
N SER A 85 4.86 -4.64 -15.45
CA SER A 85 4.82 -6.09 -15.56
C SER A 85 6.16 -6.80 -15.31
N ASN A 86 7.28 -6.17 -15.66
CA ASN A 86 8.63 -6.71 -15.44
C ASN A 86 9.10 -6.61 -13.97
N LYS A 87 8.41 -5.85 -13.12
CA LYS A 87 8.74 -5.67 -11.69
C LYS A 87 7.88 -6.52 -10.77
N THR A 88 6.85 -7.21 -11.27
CA THR A 88 5.91 -7.99 -10.47
C THR A 88 6.58 -9.07 -9.63
N ARG A 89 7.66 -9.72 -10.12
CA ARG A 89 8.40 -10.74 -9.37
C ARG A 89 9.05 -10.18 -8.11
N GLN A 90 9.71 -9.03 -8.21
CA GLN A 90 10.35 -8.38 -7.06
C GLN A 90 9.32 -7.95 -6.03
N VAL A 91 8.22 -7.34 -6.48
CA VAL A 91 7.13 -6.90 -5.59
C VAL A 91 6.47 -8.11 -4.91
N ALA A 92 6.16 -9.17 -5.65
CA ALA A 92 5.56 -10.38 -5.07
C ALA A 92 6.45 -11.07 -4.04
N ALA A 93 7.78 -10.94 -4.14
CA ALA A 93 8.71 -11.56 -3.19
C ALA A 93 8.93 -10.74 -1.91
N GLN A 94 8.80 -9.42 -1.96
CA GLN A 94 9.27 -8.52 -0.90
C GLN A 94 8.15 -7.80 -0.14
N PHE A 95 7.01 -7.52 -0.81
CA PHE A 95 5.93 -6.74 -0.22
C PHE A 95 4.83 -7.64 0.35
N ALA A 96 4.14 -7.15 1.38
CA ALA A 96 2.96 -7.79 1.96
C ALA A 96 1.65 -7.30 1.32
N TRP A 97 1.68 -6.11 0.72
CA TRP A 97 0.53 -5.45 0.11
C TRP A 97 0.88 -4.82 -1.24
N VAL A 98 -0.08 -4.86 -2.18
CA VAL A 98 -0.05 -4.10 -3.43
C VAL A 98 -1.37 -3.37 -3.62
N HIS A 99 -1.32 -2.04 -3.68
CA HIS A 99 -2.52 -1.21 -3.76
C HIS A 99 -2.89 -0.80 -5.20
N ALA A 100 -2.00 -1.02 -6.17
CA ALA A 100 -2.09 -0.45 -7.51
C ALA A 100 -2.44 -1.50 -8.59
N ILE A 101 -3.39 -2.40 -8.31
CA ILE A 101 -3.88 -3.34 -9.32
C ILE A 101 -4.89 -2.64 -10.22
N ASP A 102 -4.54 -2.40 -11.46
CA ASP A 102 -5.37 -1.73 -12.47
C ASP A 102 -5.87 -2.67 -13.58
N ARG A 103 -5.29 -3.88 -13.70
CA ARG A 103 -5.61 -4.86 -14.74
C ARG A 103 -5.25 -6.29 -14.37
N LEU A 104 -5.98 -7.24 -14.92
CA LEU A 104 -5.84 -8.66 -14.61
C LEU A 104 -4.43 -9.20 -14.86
N LYS A 105 -3.75 -8.76 -15.92
CA LYS A 105 -2.39 -9.19 -16.27
C LYS A 105 -1.38 -8.97 -15.13
N ILE A 106 -1.49 -7.86 -14.41
CA ILE A 106 -0.62 -7.57 -13.26
C ILE A 106 -0.93 -8.53 -12.10
N ALA A 107 -2.20 -8.73 -11.80
CA ALA A 107 -2.63 -9.66 -10.75
C ALA A 107 -2.18 -11.10 -11.02
N GLN A 108 -2.33 -11.60 -12.24
CA GLN A 108 -1.86 -12.93 -12.65
C GLN A 108 -0.35 -13.08 -12.42
N ARG A 109 0.45 -12.10 -12.88
CA ARG A 109 1.90 -12.14 -12.71
C ARG A 109 2.33 -12.09 -11.24
N LEU A 110 1.63 -11.35 -10.40
CA LEU A 110 1.87 -11.35 -8.95
C LEU A 110 1.52 -12.70 -8.32
N SER A 111 0.37 -13.26 -8.69
CA SER A 111 -0.08 -14.57 -8.26
C SER A 111 0.93 -15.66 -8.63
N ASP A 112 1.39 -15.68 -9.89
CA ASP A 112 2.37 -16.66 -10.39
C ASP A 112 3.73 -16.53 -9.69
N ALA A 113 4.13 -15.28 -9.37
CA ALA A 113 5.42 -15.00 -8.75
C ALA A 113 5.44 -15.12 -7.22
N ARG A 114 4.27 -15.14 -6.56
CA ARG A 114 4.20 -15.25 -5.09
C ARG A 114 4.58 -16.65 -4.65
N SER A 115 5.61 -16.76 -3.81
CA SER A 115 6.08 -18.03 -3.26
C SER A 115 5.03 -18.69 -2.36
N LEU A 116 4.92 -20.03 -2.41
CA LEU A 116 4.08 -20.82 -1.50
C LEU A 116 4.52 -20.75 -0.03
N HIS A 117 5.76 -20.34 0.23
CA HIS A 117 6.29 -20.18 1.59
C HIS A 117 5.96 -18.80 2.21
N LEU A 118 5.41 -17.89 1.42
CA LEU A 118 4.98 -16.57 1.90
C LEU A 118 3.46 -16.56 2.14
N PRO A 119 2.97 -15.74 3.08
CA PRO A 119 1.54 -15.46 3.19
C PRO A 119 0.96 -14.95 1.87
N GLU A 120 -0.35 -15.09 1.67
CA GLU A 120 -1.03 -14.51 0.52
C GLU A 120 -0.71 -13.02 0.42
N LEU A 121 -0.47 -12.54 -0.81
CA LEU A 121 -0.24 -11.13 -1.07
C LEU A 121 -1.57 -10.38 -1.00
N ASN A 122 -1.70 -9.43 -0.08
CA ASN A 122 -2.87 -8.58 -0.01
C ASN A 122 -2.88 -7.59 -1.17
N VAL A 123 -4.01 -7.49 -1.86
CA VAL A 123 -4.12 -6.63 -3.04
C VAL A 123 -5.37 -5.75 -2.98
N CYS A 124 -5.26 -4.51 -3.47
CA CYS A 124 -6.38 -3.62 -3.72
C CYS A 124 -6.46 -3.30 -5.21
N ILE A 125 -7.67 -3.14 -5.72
CA ILE A 125 -7.89 -2.62 -7.08
C ILE A 125 -7.81 -1.10 -7.01
N GLN A 126 -6.89 -0.51 -7.78
CA GLN A 126 -6.85 0.93 -7.96
C GLN A 126 -7.91 1.36 -8.95
N VAL A 127 -8.75 2.32 -8.54
CA VAL A 127 -9.85 2.85 -9.34
C VAL A 127 -9.53 4.28 -9.77
N ASN A 128 -9.65 4.57 -11.06
CA ASN A 128 -9.58 5.92 -11.61
C ASN A 128 -10.97 6.56 -11.54
N LEU A 129 -11.20 7.40 -10.53
CA LEU A 129 -12.48 8.08 -10.33
C LEU A 129 -12.65 9.33 -11.18
N SER A 130 -11.55 9.98 -11.55
CA SER A 130 -11.59 11.23 -12.35
C SER A 130 -11.78 10.97 -13.84
N GLY A 131 -11.61 9.73 -14.30
CA GLY A 131 -11.71 9.37 -15.72
C GLY A 131 -10.60 9.96 -16.59
N GLU A 132 -9.57 10.54 -15.98
CA GLU A 132 -8.44 11.10 -16.74
C GLU A 132 -7.57 9.98 -17.33
N PRO A 133 -7.32 10.00 -18.65
CA PRO A 133 -6.52 8.97 -19.32
C PRO A 133 -5.08 8.86 -18.82
N THR A 134 -4.57 9.92 -18.19
CA THR A 134 -3.20 9.99 -17.67
C THR A 134 -3.05 9.39 -16.27
N LYS A 135 -4.15 9.15 -15.56
CA LYS A 135 -4.14 8.57 -14.21
C LYS A 135 -4.25 7.05 -14.26
N SER A 136 -3.42 6.39 -13.45
CA SER A 136 -3.48 4.93 -13.26
C SER A 136 -4.78 4.52 -12.55
N GLY A 137 -5.25 3.31 -12.85
CA GLY A 137 -6.42 2.71 -12.21
C GLY A 137 -7.41 2.16 -13.23
N ALA A 138 -8.18 1.16 -12.84
CA ALA A 138 -9.27 0.61 -13.63
C ALA A 138 -10.45 1.60 -13.70
N ALA A 139 -11.19 1.61 -14.79
CA ALA A 139 -12.42 2.37 -14.87
C ALA A 139 -13.46 1.81 -13.89
N ALA A 140 -14.28 2.66 -13.28
CA ALA A 140 -15.22 2.25 -12.24
C ALA A 140 -16.16 1.10 -12.69
N GLN A 141 -16.61 1.11 -13.95
CA GLN A 141 -17.44 0.07 -14.52
C GLN A 141 -16.74 -1.29 -14.71
N GLU A 142 -15.40 -1.31 -14.75
CA GLU A 142 -14.60 -2.55 -14.91
C GLU A 142 -14.27 -3.23 -13.59
N VAL A 143 -14.40 -2.51 -12.48
CA VAL A 143 -13.96 -2.96 -11.13
C VAL A 143 -14.63 -4.28 -10.75
N GLY A 144 -15.93 -4.43 -10.99
CA GLY A 144 -16.66 -5.64 -10.62
C GLY A 144 -16.18 -6.88 -11.38
N ALA A 145 -15.88 -6.75 -12.67
CA ALA A 145 -15.33 -7.85 -13.48
C ALA A 145 -13.90 -8.19 -13.05
N LEU A 146 -13.07 -7.17 -12.83
CA LEU A 146 -11.71 -7.35 -12.36
C LEU A 146 -11.67 -8.02 -10.97
N ALA A 147 -12.53 -7.61 -10.04
CA ALA A 147 -12.62 -8.19 -8.71
C ALA A 147 -12.97 -9.69 -8.76
N ARG A 148 -13.96 -10.09 -9.57
CA ARG A 148 -14.29 -11.52 -9.77
C ARG A 148 -13.10 -12.30 -10.32
N SER A 149 -12.36 -11.74 -11.27
CA SER A 149 -11.19 -12.39 -11.84
C SER A 149 -10.04 -12.50 -10.84
N LEU A 150 -9.87 -11.52 -9.98
CA LEU A 150 -8.82 -11.54 -8.92
C LEU A 150 -9.15 -12.53 -7.81
N SER A 151 -10.42 -12.66 -7.43
CA SER A 151 -10.84 -13.49 -6.28
C SER A 151 -10.57 -14.99 -6.48
N VAL A 152 -10.36 -15.44 -7.71
CA VAL A 152 -10.03 -16.85 -8.03
C VAL A 152 -8.52 -17.08 -8.24
N LEU A 153 -7.70 -16.04 -8.21
CA LEU A 153 -6.25 -16.18 -8.34
C LEU A 153 -5.66 -16.72 -7.04
N PRO A 154 -4.86 -17.80 -7.10
CA PRO A 154 -4.21 -18.34 -5.91
C PRO A 154 -3.16 -17.34 -5.36
N ARG A 155 -2.85 -17.45 -4.08
CA ARG A 155 -1.80 -16.67 -3.39
C ARG A 155 -2.03 -15.14 -3.37
N LEU A 156 -3.19 -14.69 -3.82
CA LEU A 156 -3.65 -13.30 -3.68
C LEU A 156 -4.87 -13.24 -2.77
N LYS A 157 -4.95 -12.16 -1.99
CA LYS A 157 -6.11 -11.87 -1.15
C LYS A 157 -6.63 -10.48 -1.50
N LEU A 158 -7.75 -10.42 -2.22
CA LEU A 158 -8.40 -9.14 -2.52
C LEU A 158 -8.98 -8.55 -1.24
N ARG A 159 -8.54 -7.31 -0.93
CA ARG A 159 -8.90 -6.61 0.32
C ARG A 159 -9.90 -5.47 0.10
N GLY A 160 -9.93 -4.91 -1.09
CA GLY A 160 -10.82 -3.79 -1.40
C GLY A 160 -10.30 -2.93 -2.54
N LEU A 161 -10.63 -1.66 -2.46
CA LEU A 161 -10.33 -0.66 -3.48
C LEU A 161 -9.32 0.37 -2.96
N MET A 162 -8.58 0.96 -3.89
CA MET A 162 -7.71 2.10 -3.64
C MET A 162 -8.01 3.19 -4.66
N THR A 163 -7.97 4.43 -4.23
CA THR A 163 -8.09 5.57 -5.13
C THR A 163 -7.23 6.72 -4.64
N ILE A 164 -6.77 7.54 -5.58
CA ILE A 164 -6.10 8.81 -5.31
C ILE A 164 -7.01 9.90 -5.90
N PRO A 165 -7.88 10.51 -5.09
CA PRO A 165 -8.77 11.56 -5.57
C PRO A 165 -7.99 12.82 -5.94
N GLU A 166 -8.61 13.68 -6.72
CA GLU A 166 -8.09 15.02 -6.93
C GLU A 166 -8.13 15.82 -5.64
N PRO A 167 -7.15 16.74 -5.43
CA PRO A 167 -7.25 17.69 -4.35
C PRO A 167 -8.57 18.47 -4.48
N SER A 168 -9.42 18.41 -3.46
CA SER A 168 -10.56 19.30 -3.36
C SER A 168 -10.09 20.66 -2.87
N ASN A 169 -10.39 21.71 -3.61
CA ASN A 169 -10.21 23.10 -3.18
C ASN A 169 -11.10 23.41 -1.98
#